data_b35b6f38a4766f169c5163bd66e8aed4
#
_entry.id   b35b6f38a4766f169c5163bd66e8aed4
#
_cell.length_a   1.000
_cell.length_b   1.000
_cell.length_c   1.000
_cell.angle_alpha   90.00
_cell.angle_beta   90.00
_cell.angle_gamma   90.00
#
_symmetry.space_group_name_H-M   'P 1'
#
loop_
_entity.id
_entity.type
_entity.pdbx_description
1 polymer ?
#
loop_
_entity_poly.entity_id
_entity_poly.type
_entity_poly.pdbx_seq_one_letter_code
_entity_poly.pdbx_strand_id
1 'polypeptide(L)'
;MAQHKAVAYVRVSTEEQTTGVSLDAQEAKIRAWCVANDADLVAVCREEGISGHKGRDARPGLQAALRQVCILQGSLVVYSLSRLARNTGETIEIGKCLDASGADLVSLSEKIDTTSAAGKMVFRMLAVLAEFERDQISERTTMAMAYKRTQRQRIIRHLPYGSRLAADGSSLEAHPAEQTIITAAKAYAAAGLSLRQIASRLAVEGHLSRTGQPFQPKAVKAMVRHTA
;
A
#
# COMPACT_ATOMS: atom_id res chain seq x y z
N MET A 1 12.61 15.58 -39.25
CA MET A 1 12.49 15.63 -37.76
C MET A 1 12.48 14.21 -37.27
N ALA A 2 13.12 13.88 -36.13
CA ALA A 2 13.01 12.53 -35.58
C ALA A 2 11.58 12.28 -35.15
N GLN A 3 10.99 11.19 -35.67
CA GLN A 3 9.61 10.80 -35.35
C GLN A 3 9.50 10.43 -33.86
N HIS A 4 8.45 10.90 -33.17
CA HIS A 4 8.25 10.62 -31.76
C HIS A 4 7.99 9.12 -31.55
N LYS A 5 8.77 8.46 -30.68
CA LYS A 5 8.67 7.00 -30.48
C LYS A 5 7.60 6.66 -29.46
N ALA A 6 6.80 5.63 -29.74
CA ALA A 6 5.75 5.14 -28.87
C ALA A 6 5.92 3.65 -28.56
N VAL A 7 5.58 3.25 -27.34
CA VAL A 7 5.47 1.85 -26.90
C VAL A 7 4.05 1.64 -26.40
N ALA A 8 3.34 0.69 -26.99
CA ALA A 8 2.00 0.33 -26.54
C ALA A 8 2.04 -0.69 -25.41
N TYR A 9 1.19 -0.50 -24.41
CA TYR A 9 0.90 -1.52 -23.42
C TYR A 9 -0.59 -1.81 -23.39
N VAL A 10 -0.97 -3.08 -23.61
CA VAL A 10 -2.36 -3.54 -23.63
C VAL A 10 -2.54 -4.72 -22.69
N ARG A 11 -3.66 -4.75 -21.94
CA ARG A 11 -3.95 -5.78 -20.93
C ARG A 11 -5.43 -6.13 -20.87
N VAL A 12 -5.72 -7.41 -20.68
CA VAL A 12 -7.04 -7.90 -20.27
C VAL A 12 -6.90 -8.88 -19.11
N SER A 13 -7.81 -8.82 -18.16
CA SER A 13 -7.97 -9.84 -17.13
C SER A 13 -8.86 -10.97 -17.64
N THR A 14 -8.83 -12.12 -16.95
CA THR A 14 -9.68 -13.27 -17.29
C THR A 14 -11.19 -12.93 -17.25
N GLU A 15 -11.60 -12.07 -16.34
CA GLU A 15 -12.99 -11.61 -16.18
C GLU A 15 -13.39 -10.60 -17.27
N GLU A 16 -12.46 -9.76 -17.71
CA GLU A 16 -12.70 -8.71 -18.71
C GLU A 16 -12.66 -9.22 -20.15
N GLN A 17 -12.22 -10.46 -20.38
CA GLN A 17 -12.23 -11.08 -21.73
C GLN A 17 -13.65 -11.22 -22.29
N THR A 18 -14.66 -11.31 -21.42
CA THR A 18 -16.07 -11.51 -21.84
C THR A 18 -16.87 -10.22 -22.01
N THR A 19 -16.49 -9.12 -21.37
CA THR A 19 -17.28 -7.88 -21.30
C THR A 19 -16.51 -6.60 -21.64
N GLY A 20 -15.18 -6.67 -21.72
CA GLY A 20 -14.30 -5.51 -21.89
C GLY A 20 -13.82 -5.31 -23.33
N VAL A 21 -13.05 -4.23 -23.53
CA VAL A 21 -12.37 -3.96 -24.81
C VAL A 21 -11.25 -4.98 -25.00
N SER A 22 -11.32 -5.79 -26.06
CA SER A 22 -10.33 -6.83 -26.37
C SER A 22 -8.92 -6.23 -26.56
N LEU A 23 -7.88 -7.07 -26.46
CA LEU A 23 -6.49 -6.65 -26.70
C LEU A 23 -6.33 -6.05 -28.10
N ASP A 24 -6.91 -6.70 -29.11
CA ASP A 24 -6.82 -6.23 -30.50
C ASP A 24 -7.54 -4.89 -30.71
N ALA A 25 -8.68 -4.68 -30.04
CA ALA A 25 -9.38 -3.40 -30.11
C ALA A 25 -8.61 -2.28 -29.35
N GLN A 26 -7.93 -2.60 -28.23
CA GLN A 26 -7.05 -1.64 -27.56
C GLN A 26 -5.87 -1.27 -28.46
N GLU A 27 -5.20 -2.27 -29.03
CA GLU A 27 -4.07 -2.05 -29.94
C GLU A 27 -4.47 -1.26 -31.17
N ALA A 28 -5.60 -1.58 -31.81
CA ALA A 28 -6.10 -0.84 -32.99
C ALA A 28 -6.29 0.66 -32.67
N LYS A 29 -6.85 0.98 -31.49
CA LYS A 29 -7.02 2.39 -31.06
C LYS A 29 -5.67 3.07 -30.80
N ILE A 30 -4.70 2.37 -30.22
CA ILE A 30 -3.35 2.92 -30.00
C ILE A 30 -2.64 3.15 -31.33
N ARG A 31 -2.73 2.22 -32.29
CA ARG A 31 -2.17 2.40 -33.62
C ARG A 31 -2.80 3.59 -34.35
N ALA A 32 -4.12 3.76 -34.27
CA ALA A 32 -4.80 4.91 -34.84
C ALA A 32 -4.34 6.24 -34.21
N TRP A 33 -4.13 6.26 -32.89
CA TRP A 33 -3.57 7.42 -32.20
C TRP A 33 -2.14 7.73 -32.67
N CYS A 34 -1.28 6.71 -32.80
CA CYS A 34 0.07 6.89 -33.29
C CYS A 34 0.10 7.51 -34.69
N VAL A 35 -0.73 7.02 -35.60
CA VAL A 35 -0.87 7.60 -36.95
C VAL A 35 -1.33 9.06 -36.91
N ALA A 36 -2.34 9.37 -36.09
CA ALA A 36 -2.89 10.72 -35.96
C ALA A 36 -1.91 11.74 -35.34
N ASN A 37 -0.89 11.26 -34.59
CA ASN A 37 0.09 12.10 -33.91
C ASN A 37 1.52 11.95 -34.45
N ASP A 38 1.69 11.39 -35.67
CA ASP A 38 2.98 11.14 -36.32
C ASP A 38 4.00 10.43 -35.40
N ALA A 39 3.51 9.49 -34.55
CA ALA A 39 4.32 8.71 -33.64
C ALA A 39 4.68 7.34 -34.24
N ASP A 40 5.96 6.95 -34.10
CA ASP A 40 6.44 5.63 -34.51
C ASP A 40 6.17 4.60 -33.40
N LEU A 41 5.27 3.64 -33.67
CA LEU A 41 4.98 2.56 -32.74
C LEU A 41 6.04 1.47 -32.81
N VAL A 42 7.05 1.59 -31.93
CA VAL A 42 8.23 0.70 -31.91
C VAL A 42 7.91 -0.69 -31.37
N ALA A 43 7.00 -0.79 -30.38
CA ALA A 43 6.65 -2.07 -29.77
C ALA A 43 5.24 -2.08 -29.20
N VAL A 44 4.66 -3.29 -29.13
CA VAL A 44 3.39 -3.58 -28.45
C VAL A 44 3.63 -4.67 -27.40
N CYS A 45 3.48 -4.32 -26.14
CA CYS A 45 3.57 -5.25 -25.01
C CYS A 45 2.16 -5.70 -24.60
N ARG A 46 1.85 -6.96 -24.83
CA ARG A 46 0.56 -7.56 -24.51
C ARG A 46 0.63 -8.34 -23.20
N GLU A 47 -0.43 -8.32 -22.42
CA GLU A 47 -0.56 -9.07 -21.17
C GLU A 47 -1.95 -9.68 -21.05
N GLU A 48 -2.01 -11.01 -21.10
CA GLU A 48 -3.26 -11.78 -21.09
C GLU A 48 -3.46 -12.48 -19.75
N GLY A 49 -4.71 -12.50 -19.25
CA GLY A 49 -5.09 -13.27 -18.07
C GLY A 49 -4.48 -12.78 -16.75
N ILE A 50 -3.84 -11.61 -16.75
CA ILE A 50 -3.26 -11.02 -15.55
C ILE A 50 -4.17 -9.93 -15.00
N SER A 51 -4.69 -10.16 -13.78
CA SER A 51 -5.49 -9.17 -13.06
C SER A 51 -4.68 -7.92 -12.76
N GLY A 52 -5.30 -6.74 -12.95
CA GLY A 52 -4.73 -5.46 -12.54
C GLY A 52 -4.39 -5.35 -11.05
N HIS A 53 -4.94 -6.25 -10.21
CA HIS A 53 -4.62 -6.33 -8.79
C HIS A 53 -3.23 -6.90 -8.47
N LYS A 54 -2.60 -7.61 -9.41
CA LYS A 54 -1.20 -8.05 -9.25
C LYS A 54 -0.28 -6.83 -9.35
N GLY A 55 0.66 -6.71 -8.41
CA GLY A 55 1.63 -5.62 -8.39
C GLY A 55 2.50 -5.61 -9.66
N ARG A 56 3.19 -4.49 -9.89
CA ARG A 56 4.07 -4.24 -11.05
C ARG A 56 5.08 -5.37 -11.29
N ASP A 57 5.62 -5.99 -10.21
CA ASP A 57 6.62 -7.06 -10.29
C ASP A 57 6.08 -8.37 -10.88
N ALA A 58 4.78 -8.60 -10.81
CA ALA A 58 4.10 -9.76 -11.37
C ALA A 58 3.55 -9.53 -12.80
N ARG A 59 3.96 -8.44 -13.46
CA ARG A 59 3.48 -8.01 -14.79
C ARG A 59 4.67 -7.82 -15.74
N PRO A 60 5.19 -8.93 -16.33
CA PRO A 60 6.37 -8.90 -17.18
C PRO A 60 6.20 -8.01 -18.43
N GLY A 61 4.98 -7.99 -19.01
CA GLY A 61 4.67 -7.14 -20.16
C GLY A 61 4.77 -5.65 -19.82
N LEU A 62 4.26 -5.23 -18.65
CA LEU A 62 4.39 -3.86 -18.18
C LEU A 62 5.85 -3.48 -17.92
N GLN A 63 6.62 -4.38 -17.28
CA GLN A 63 8.03 -4.13 -17.02
C GLN A 63 8.84 -3.98 -18.33
N ALA A 64 8.53 -4.80 -19.34
CA ALA A 64 9.15 -4.70 -20.65
C ALA A 64 8.82 -3.36 -21.32
N ALA A 65 7.54 -2.96 -21.29
CA ALA A 65 7.10 -1.68 -21.86
C ALA A 65 7.78 -0.48 -21.17
N LEU A 66 7.82 -0.48 -19.84
CA LEU A 66 8.48 0.59 -19.06
C LEU A 66 9.97 0.69 -19.35
N ARG A 67 10.68 -0.45 -19.36
CA ARG A 67 12.13 -0.44 -19.71
C ARG A 67 12.37 0.12 -21.11
N GLN A 68 11.55 -0.32 -22.05
CA GLN A 68 11.74 0.06 -23.45
C GLN A 68 11.45 1.56 -23.68
N VAL A 69 10.34 2.07 -23.13
CA VAL A 69 9.99 3.48 -23.29
C VAL A 69 10.99 4.41 -22.59
N CYS A 70 11.51 4.03 -21.41
CA CYS A 70 12.54 4.81 -20.72
C CYS A 70 13.84 4.88 -21.52
N ILE A 71 14.29 3.78 -22.16
CA ILE A 71 15.47 3.77 -23.03
C ILE A 71 15.27 4.67 -24.26
N LEU A 72 14.05 4.62 -24.83
CA LEU A 72 13.71 5.38 -26.03
C LEU A 72 13.42 6.86 -25.77
N GLN A 73 13.18 7.23 -24.50
CA GLN A 73 12.66 8.55 -24.10
C GLN A 73 11.42 8.94 -24.92
N GLY A 74 10.54 7.96 -25.14
CA GLY A 74 9.34 8.08 -25.95
C GLY A 74 8.06 8.12 -25.09
N SER A 75 6.90 7.83 -25.69
CA SER A 75 5.63 7.76 -24.98
C SER A 75 5.18 6.32 -24.70
N LEU A 76 4.81 6.03 -23.45
CA LEU A 76 4.02 4.85 -23.12
C LEU A 76 2.56 5.13 -23.41
N VAL A 77 2.00 4.43 -24.40
CA VAL A 77 0.61 4.61 -24.81
C VAL A 77 -0.25 3.45 -24.29
N VAL A 78 -1.30 3.78 -23.55
CA VAL A 78 -2.27 2.82 -23.02
C VAL A 78 -3.68 3.18 -23.43
N TYR A 79 -4.56 2.19 -23.52
CA TYR A 79 -5.97 2.44 -23.80
C TYR A 79 -6.65 3.21 -22.66
N SER A 80 -6.39 2.81 -21.40
CA SER A 80 -6.89 3.48 -20.20
C SER A 80 -5.94 3.28 -19.01
N LEU A 81 -6.02 4.17 -18.03
CA LEU A 81 -5.22 4.07 -16.80
C LEU A 81 -5.53 2.79 -16.02
N SER A 82 -6.75 2.27 -16.10
CA SER A 82 -7.13 1.00 -15.48
C SER A 82 -6.39 -0.22 -16.08
N ARG A 83 -5.88 -0.11 -17.31
CA ARG A 83 -5.00 -1.12 -17.92
C ARG A 83 -3.58 -1.00 -17.43
N LEU A 84 -3.14 0.23 -17.14
CA LEU A 84 -1.79 0.53 -16.66
C LEU A 84 -1.61 0.11 -15.20
N ALA A 85 -2.52 0.49 -14.31
CA ALA A 85 -2.36 0.34 -12.88
C ALA A 85 -3.66 -0.07 -12.16
N ARG A 86 -3.53 -0.62 -10.96
CA ARG A 86 -4.66 -1.05 -10.12
C ARG A 86 -5.33 0.09 -9.35
N ASN A 87 -4.62 1.18 -9.16
CA ASN A 87 -5.11 2.37 -8.46
C ASN A 87 -4.36 3.61 -8.91
N THR A 88 -4.90 4.78 -8.56
CA THR A 88 -4.33 6.07 -8.92
C THR A 88 -2.90 6.26 -8.40
N GLY A 89 -2.59 5.76 -7.20
CA GLY A 89 -1.24 5.85 -6.62
C GLY A 89 -0.18 5.16 -7.48
N GLU A 90 -0.44 3.92 -7.92
CA GLU A 90 0.47 3.19 -8.82
C GLU A 90 0.63 3.88 -10.18
N THR A 91 -0.46 4.45 -10.72
CA THR A 91 -0.43 5.26 -11.95
C THR A 91 0.52 6.45 -11.80
N ILE A 92 0.45 7.14 -10.67
CA ILE A 92 1.30 8.30 -10.38
C ILE A 92 2.77 7.90 -10.23
N GLU A 93 3.04 6.78 -9.54
CA GLU A 93 4.41 6.25 -9.41
C GLU A 93 5.02 5.89 -10.77
N ILE A 94 4.22 5.26 -11.65
CA ILE A 94 4.65 4.98 -13.03
C ILE A 94 4.91 6.29 -13.79
N GLY A 95 4.00 7.25 -13.71
CA GLY A 95 4.18 8.55 -14.38
C GLY A 95 5.40 9.33 -13.87
N LYS A 96 5.66 9.33 -12.56
CA LYS A 96 6.89 9.93 -11.99
C LYS A 96 8.16 9.22 -12.51
N CYS A 97 8.12 7.90 -12.64
CA CYS A 97 9.24 7.12 -13.19
C CYS A 97 9.50 7.45 -14.67
N LEU A 98 8.43 7.61 -15.46
CA LEU A 98 8.54 8.01 -16.86
C LEU A 98 9.11 9.43 -16.99
N ASP A 99 8.55 10.42 -16.26
CA ASP A 99 9.01 11.82 -16.27
C ASP A 99 10.50 11.92 -15.88
N ALA A 100 10.95 11.16 -14.87
CA ALA A 100 12.33 11.12 -14.43
C ALA A 100 13.31 10.56 -15.51
N SER A 101 12.81 9.71 -16.41
CA SER A 101 13.60 9.17 -17.54
C SER A 101 13.45 9.97 -18.84
N GLY A 102 12.67 11.06 -18.82
CA GLY A 102 12.38 11.85 -20.02
C GLY A 102 11.37 11.18 -20.95
N ALA A 103 10.59 10.23 -20.43
CA ALA A 103 9.52 9.55 -21.15
C ALA A 103 8.14 10.09 -20.75
N ASP A 104 7.15 9.92 -21.62
CA ASP A 104 5.82 10.45 -21.44
C ASP A 104 4.76 9.32 -21.29
N LEU A 105 3.60 9.67 -20.77
CA LEU A 105 2.43 8.79 -20.62
C LEU A 105 1.27 9.33 -21.45
N VAL A 106 0.67 8.45 -22.26
CA VAL A 106 -0.56 8.75 -23.01
C VAL A 106 -1.63 7.74 -22.65
N SER A 107 -2.79 8.22 -22.20
CA SER A 107 -3.98 7.42 -21.96
C SER A 107 -5.14 7.90 -22.83
N LEU A 108 -5.64 7.00 -23.70
CA LEU A 108 -6.62 7.39 -24.74
C LEU A 108 -8.00 7.63 -24.16
N SER A 109 -8.44 6.79 -23.21
CA SER A 109 -9.78 6.88 -22.60
C SER A 109 -9.96 8.13 -21.78
N GLU A 110 -8.98 8.45 -20.94
CA GLU A 110 -8.99 9.62 -20.05
C GLU A 110 -8.50 10.89 -20.75
N LYS A 111 -8.01 10.79 -21.99
CA LYS A 111 -7.44 11.90 -22.77
C LYS A 111 -6.29 12.61 -22.03
N ILE A 112 -5.46 11.83 -21.36
CA ILE A 112 -4.26 12.30 -20.69
C ILE A 112 -3.09 12.12 -21.65
N ASP A 113 -2.33 13.19 -21.88
CA ASP A 113 -1.17 13.20 -22.75
C ASP A 113 -0.08 14.09 -22.14
N THR A 114 0.91 13.46 -21.51
CA THR A 114 2.00 14.19 -20.84
C THR A 114 3.08 14.67 -21.79
N THR A 115 2.98 14.45 -23.11
CA THR A 115 3.87 15.08 -24.08
C THR A 115 3.66 16.59 -24.14
N SER A 116 2.44 17.05 -23.80
CA SER A 116 2.08 18.46 -23.73
C SER A 116 2.20 19.03 -22.31
N ALA A 117 2.52 20.33 -22.21
CA ALA A 117 2.57 21.02 -20.92
C ALA A 117 1.21 21.00 -20.18
N ALA A 118 0.11 21.13 -20.93
CA ALA A 118 -1.24 21.02 -20.38
C ALA A 118 -1.53 19.63 -19.81
N GLY A 119 -1.18 18.57 -20.52
CA GLY A 119 -1.32 17.19 -20.06
C GLY A 119 -0.44 16.88 -18.84
N LYS A 120 0.79 17.38 -18.81
CA LYS A 120 1.65 17.29 -17.60
C LYS A 120 1.01 17.99 -16.41
N MET A 121 0.42 19.15 -16.59
CA MET A 121 -0.31 19.87 -15.53
C MET A 121 -1.50 19.05 -15.02
N VAL A 122 -2.35 18.53 -15.91
CA VAL A 122 -3.50 17.67 -15.54
C VAL A 122 -3.04 16.44 -14.77
N PHE A 123 -1.99 15.76 -15.24
CA PHE A 123 -1.45 14.59 -14.55
C PHE A 123 -0.91 14.92 -13.14
N ARG A 124 -0.23 16.06 -12.98
CA ARG A 124 0.23 16.54 -11.67
C ARG A 124 -0.92 16.87 -10.73
N MET A 125 -2.01 17.47 -11.24
CA MET A 125 -3.22 17.70 -10.44
C MET A 125 -3.85 16.41 -9.93
N LEU A 126 -3.91 15.36 -10.77
CA LEU A 126 -4.38 14.05 -10.34
C LEU A 126 -3.48 13.45 -9.27
N ALA A 127 -2.16 13.67 -9.35
CA ALA A 127 -1.22 13.23 -8.33
C ALA A 127 -1.48 13.91 -6.98
N VAL A 128 -1.67 15.21 -6.96
CA VAL A 128 -1.99 15.98 -5.75
C VAL A 128 -3.32 15.53 -5.14
N LEU A 129 -4.35 15.31 -5.97
CA LEU A 129 -5.65 14.84 -5.51
C LEU A 129 -5.56 13.45 -4.85
N ALA A 130 -4.80 12.54 -5.44
CA ALA A 130 -4.63 11.20 -4.87
C ALA A 130 -3.80 11.20 -3.55
N GLU A 131 -2.81 12.10 -3.43
CA GLU A 131 -2.10 12.31 -2.17
C GLU A 131 -3.05 12.85 -1.10
N PHE A 132 -3.87 13.85 -1.42
CA PHE A 132 -4.87 14.41 -0.53
C PHE A 132 -5.91 13.37 -0.05
N GLU A 133 -6.43 12.53 -0.95
CA GLU A 133 -7.35 11.44 -0.57
C GLU A 133 -6.68 10.44 0.38
N ARG A 134 -5.42 10.09 0.15
CA ARG A 134 -4.65 9.19 1.03
C ARG A 134 -4.48 9.81 2.42
N ASP A 135 -4.13 11.07 2.49
CA ASP A 135 -3.93 11.80 3.75
C ASP A 135 -5.25 11.91 4.53
N GLN A 136 -6.37 12.20 3.86
CA GLN A 136 -7.71 12.19 4.49
C GLN A 136 -8.06 10.82 5.08
N ILE A 137 -7.79 9.72 4.35
CA ILE A 137 -8.04 8.37 4.87
C ILE A 137 -7.15 8.09 6.09
N SER A 138 -5.89 8.51 6.05
CA SER A 138 -4.94 8.37 7.16
C SER A 138 -5.41 9.13 8.39
N GLU A 139 -5.82 10.40 8.23
CA GLU A 139 -6.37 11.22 9.32
C GLU A 139 -7.62 10.61 9.93
N ARG A 140 -8.60 10.21 9.11
CA ARG A 140 -9.82 9.55 9.58
C ARG A 140 -9.51 8.27 10.35
N THR A 141 -8.57 7.47 9.85
CA THR A 141 -8.14 6.23 10.52
C THR A 141 -7.48 6.55 11.87
N THR A 142 -6.61 7.55 11.91
CA THR A 142 -5.93 7.99 13.13
C THR A 142 -6.94 8.49 14.18
N MET A 143 -7.90 9.32 13.78
CA MET A 143 -8.97 9.80 14.66
C MET A 143 -9.85 8.66 15.17
N ALA A 144 -10.24 7.72 14.31
CA ALA A 144 -11.03 6.55 14.71
C ALA A 144 -10.27 5.65 15.69
N MET A 145 -8.97 5.46 15.48
CA MET A 145 -8.13 4.69 16.39
C MET A 145 -7.90 5.43 17.73
N ALA A 146 -7.75 6.75 17.72
CA ALA A 146 -7.67 7.56 18.93
C ALA A 146 -8.98 7.46 19.74
N TYR A 147 -10.13 7.61 19.09
CA TYR A 147 -11.44 7.44 19.74
C TYR A 147 -11.61 6.06 20.35
N LYS A 148 -11.27 4.98 19.64
CA LYS A 148 -11.30 3.62 20.19
C LYS A 148 -10.40 3.46 21.42
N ARG A 149 -9.24 4.12 21.46
CA ARG A 149 -8.37 4.12 22.64
C ARG A 149 -9.02 4.80 23.84
N THR A 150 -9.65 5.96 23.66
CA THR A 150 -10.34 6.67 24.75
C THR A 150 -11.51 5.84 25.29
N GLN A 151 -12.21 5.11 24.43
CA GLN A 151 -13.29 4.21 24.82
C GLN A 151 -12.81 2.84 25.34
N ARG A 152 -11.50 2.62 25.49
CA ARG A 152 -10.90 1.32 25.87
C ARG A 152 -11.39 0.15 25.00
N GLN A 153 -11.69 0.41 23.72
CA GLN A 153 -12.11 -0.61 22.78
C GLN A 153 -10.91 -1.40 22.25
N ARG A 154 -11.18 -2.64 21.82
CA ARG A 154 -10.18 -3.48 21.17
C ARG A 154 -9.73 -2.87 19.86
N ILE A 155 -8.41 -2.61 19.71
CA ILE A 155 -7.81 -2.05 18.48
C ILE A 155 -7.00 -3.11 17.74
N ILE A 156 -6.36 -4.03 18.47
CA ILE A 156 -5.44 -5.03 17.93
C ILE A 156 -5.94 -6.44 18.19
N ARG A 157 -5.51 -7.38 17.35
CA ARG A 157 -5.88 -8.80 17.48
C ARG A 157 -5.40 -9.41 18.80
N HIS A 158 -4.21 -9.04 19.26
CA HIS A 158 -3.65 -9.51 20.52
C HIS A 158 -3.97 -8.53 21.64
N LEU A 159 -4.69 -9.00 22.67
CA LEU A 159 -5.04 -8.20 23.83
C LEU A 159 -3.79 -7.85 24.64
N PRO A 160 -3.64 -6.60 25.09
CA PRO A 160 -2.56 -6.22 26.02
C PRO A 160 -2.57 -7.13 27.25
N TYR A 161 -1.39 -7.45 27.77
CA TYR A 161 -1.28 -8.19 29.04
C TYR A 161 -1.86 -7.34 30.16
N GLY A 162 -2.64 -7.93 31.05
CA GLY A 162 -3.41 -7.22 32.06
C GLY A 162 -4.85 -6.86 31.65
N SER A 163 -5.24 -7.18 30.41
CA SER A 163 -6.59 -6.91 29.91
C SER A 163 -7.22 -8.16 29.31
N ARG A 164 -8.53 -8.26 29.46
CA ARG A 164 -9.38 -9.26 28.79
C ARG A 164 -10.51 -8.57 28.03
N LEU A 165 -11.13 -9.29 27.14
CA LEU A 165 -12.28 -8.80 26.41
C LEU A 165 -13.51 -8.85 27.34
N ALA A 166 -14.29 -7.77 27.37
CA ALA A 166 -15.55 -7.73 28.08
C ALA A 166 -16.62 -8.59 27.37
N ALA A 167 -17.75 -8.79 28.00
CA ALA A 167 -18.85 -9.60 27.46
C ALA A 167 -19.46 -9.06 26.16
N ASP A 168 -19.26 -7.77 25.86
CA ASP A 168 -19.70 -7.09 24.63
C ASP A 168 -18.83 -7.45 23.40
N GLY A 169 -17.71 -8.17 23.59
CA GLY A 169 -16.79 -8.57 22.53
C GLY A 169 -15.95 -7.44 21.93
N SER A 170 -16.07 -6.20 22.43
CA SER A 170 -15.40 -5.01 21.88
C SER A 170 -14.59 -4.22 22.90
N SER A 171 -15.07 -4.12 24.14
CA SER A 171 -14.42 -3.36 25.20
C SER A 171 -13.36 -4.17 25.93
N LEU A 172 -12.35 -3.48 26.47
CA LEU A 172 -11.29 -4.08 27.28
C LEU A 172 -11.58 -3.82 28.76
N GLU A 173 -11.55 -4.86 29.56
CA GLU A 173 -11.60 -4.78 31.01
C GLU A 173 -10.33 -5.36 31.64
N ALA A 174 -10.05 -4.97 32.89
CA ALA A 174 -8.91 -5.48 33.62
C ALA A 174 -9.01 -7.00 33.85
N HIS A 175 -7.90 -7.71 33.62
CA HIS A 175 -7.77 -9.13 33.98
C HIS A 175 -7.14 -9.24 35.38
N PRO A 176 -7.92 -9.58 36.44
CA PRO A 176 -7.46 -9.46 37.84
C PRO A 176 -6.13 -10.16 38.11
N ALA A 177 -5.99 -11.43 37.68
CA ALA A 177 -4.78 -12.19 37.91
C ALA A 177 -3.55 -11.60 37.20
N GLU A 178 -3.70 -11.07 35.99
CA GLU A 178 -2.59 -10.44 35.26
C GLU A 178 -2.26 -9.06 35.83
N GLN A 179 -3.23 -8.33 36.38
CA GLN A 179 -3.00 -7.06 37.07
C GLN A 179 -2.17 -7.23 38.34
N THR A 180 -2.35 -8.31 39.07
CA THR A 180 -1.50 -8.65 40.22
C THR A 180 -0.04 -8.81 39.80
N ILE A 181 0.21 -9.50 38.70
CA ILE A 181 1.57 -9.70 38.15
C ILE A 181 2.18 -8.37 37.68
N ILE A 182 1.39 -7.51 37.04
CA ILE A 182 1.82 -6.17 36.64
C ILE A 182 2.21 -5.33 37.86
N THR A 183 1.42 -5.41 38.92
CA THR A 183 1.69 -4.69 40.17
C THR A 183 3.00 -5.16 40.82
N ALA A 184 3.23 -6.48 40.86
CA ALA A 184 4.50 -7.05 41.33
C ALA A 184 5.69 -6.58 40.45
N ALA A 185 5.56 -6.62 39.13
CA ALA A 185 6.59 -6.15 38.20
C ALA A 185 6.94 -4.66 38.42
N LYS A 186 5.95 -3.81 38.67
CA LYS A 186 6.14 -2.38 39.00
C LYS A 186 6.84 -2.20 40.33
N ALA A 187 6.48 -2.97 41.36
CA ALA A 187 7.14 -2.93 42.66
C ALA A 187 8.63 -3.30 42.55
N TYR A 188 8.97 -4.35 41.80
CA TYR A 188 10.35 -4.72 41.54
C TYR A 188 11.13 -3.67 40.76
N ALA A 189 10.50 -3.01 39.80
CA ALA A 189 11.11 -1.91 39.07
C ALA A 189 11.38 -0.71 39.98
N ALA A 190 10.45 -0.38 40.89
CA ALA A 190 10.61 0.68 41.88
C ALA A 190 11.75 0.35 42.89
N ALA A 191 11.95 -0.95 43.17
CA ALA A 191 13.08 -1.43 43.99
C ALA A 191 14.43 -1.44 43.23
N GLY A 192 14.48 -0.96 41.97
CA GLY A 192 15.71 -0.82 41.19
C GLY A 192 16.18 -2.07 40.45
N LEU A 193 15.35 -3.12 40.36
CA LEU A 193 15.71 -4.33 39.62
C LEU A 193 15.70 -4.05 38.09
N SER A 194 16.69 -4.63 37.42
CA SER A 194 16.72 -4.62 35.94
C SER A 194 15.59 -5.47 35.33
N LEU A 195 15.18 -5.18 34.11
CA LEU A 195 14.10 -5.93 33.41
C LEU A 195 14.36 -7.44 33.35
N ARG A 196 15.63 -7.87 33.27
CA ARG A 196 16.00 -9.29 33.27
C ARG A 196 15.81 -9.91 34.65
N GLN A 197 16.22 -9.20 35.70
CA GLN A 197 16.03 -9.65 37.09
C GLN A 197 14.55 -9.74 37.45
N ILE A 198 13.73 -8.77 37.02
CA ILE A 198 12.29 -8.81 37.21
C ILE A 198 11.68 -10.04 36.50
N ALA A 199 12.07 -10.31 35.26
CA ALA A 199 11.59 -11.49 34.51
C ALA A 199 11.94 -12.80 35.23
N SER A 200 13.19 -12.93 35.70
CA SER A 200 13.64 -14.10 36.49
C SER A 200 12.89 -14.23 37.82
N ARG A 201 12.66 -13.14 38.54
CA ARG A 201 11.93 -13.12 39.80
C ARG A 201 10.49 -13.58 39.63
N LEU A 202 9.78 -13.02 38.62
CA LEU A 202 8.44 -13.43 38.31
C LEU A 202 8.34 -14.93 37.96
N ALA A 203 9.33 -15.46 37.23
CA ALA A 203 9.37 -16.89 36.91
C ALA A 203 9.59 -17.78 38.14
N VAL A 204 10.46 -17.38 39.08
CA VAL A 204 10.67 -18.10 40.36
C VAL A 204 9.40 -18.10 41.21
N GLU A 205 8.62 -17.04 41.17
CA GLU A 205 7.33 -16.91 41.86
C GLU A 205 6.17 -17.64 41.14
N GLY A 206 6.47 -18.33 40.02
CA GLY A 206 5.48 -19.09 39.27
C GLY A 206 4.64 -18.25 38.32
N HIS A 207 4.96 -16.97 38.13
CA HIS A 207 4.26 -16.08 37.23
C HIS A 207 4.75 -16.28 35.79
N LEU A 208 3.92 -16.84 34.93
CA LEU A 208 4.22 -17.15 33.54
C LEU A 208 3.33 -16.32 32.59
N SER A 209 3.79 -16.21 31.34
CA SER A 209 3.00 -15.59 30.27
C SER A 209 1.77 -16.42 29.90
N ARG A 210 0.86 -15.88 29.12
CA ARG A 210 -0.33 -16.61 28.58
C ARG A 210 0.04 -17.89 27.80
N THR A 211 1.28 -18.00 27.33
CA THR A 211 1.80 -19.20 26.65
C THR A 211 2.51 -20.18 27.56
N GLY A 212 2.48 -19.96 28.90
CA GLY A 212 3.15 -20.80 29.87
C GLY A 212 4.69 -20.64 29.91
N GLN A 213 5.23 -19.63 29.27
CA GLN A 213 6.68 -19.36 29.23
C GLN A 213 7.06 -18.19 30.14
N PRO A 214 8.30 -18.14 30.66
CA PRO A 214 8.81 -16.98 31.39
C PRO A 214 8.69 -15.69 30.55
N PHE A 215 8.48 -14.58 31.23
CA PHE A 215 8.37 -13.29 30.54
C PHE A 215 9.69 -12.87 29.92
N GLN A 216 9.61 -12.42 28.67
CA GLN A 216 10.73 -11.75 28.03
C GLN A 216 10.95 -10.33 28.60
N PRO A 217 12.16 -9.80 28.69
CA PRO A 217 12.42 -8.44 29.16
C PRO A 217 11.60 -7.36 28.45
N LYS A 218 11.28 -7.57 27.17
CA LYS A 218 10.41 -6.66 26.38
C LYS A 218 8.98 -6.64 26.93
N ALA A 219 8.44 -7.78 27.36
CA ALA A 219 7.12 -7.87 27.96
C ALA A 219 7.10 -7.21 29.34
N VAL A 220 8.12 -7.44 30.16
CA VAL A 220 8.29 -6.76 31.48
C VAL A 220 8.36 -5.25 31.30
N LYS A 221 9.10 -4.75 30.30
CA LYS A 221 9.14 -3.30 29.97
C LYS A 221 7.75 -2.74 29.66
N ALA A 222 6.91 -3.50 28.95
CA ALA A 222 5.55 -3.07 28.67
C ALA A 222 4.68 -3.04 29.93
N MET A 223 4.82 -4.02 30.84
CA MET A 223 4.09 -4.06 32.13
C MET A 223 4.45 -2.87 33.02
N VAL A 224 5.77 -2.57 33.16
CA VAL A 224 6.24 -1.46 34.00
C VAL A 224 5.79 -0.10 33.48
N ARG A 225 5.71 0.05 32.15
CA ARG A 225 5.23 1.28 31.48
C ARG A 225 3.72 1.40 31.42
N HIS A 226 3.00 0.33 31.72
CA HIS A 226 1.54 0.31 31.63
C HIS A 226 0.96 1.27 32.69
N THR A 227 0.46 2.41 32.25
CA THR A 227 -0.42 3.29 33.05
C THR A 227 -1.83 2.70 32.98
N ALA A 228 -2.44 2.47 34.12
CA ALA A 228 -3.79 1.89 34.25
C ALA A 228 -4.84 2.79 33.59
#